data_e61f16d79ba93e0199c764f769d9fd6c
#
_entry.id   e61f16d79ba93e0199c764f769d9fd6c
#
_cell.length_a   1.000
_cell.length_b   1.000
_cell.length_c   1.000
_cell.angle_alpha   90.00
_cell.angle_beta   90.00
_cell.angle_gamma   90.00
#
_symmetry.space_group_name_H-M   'P 1'
#
loop_
_entity.id
_entity.type
_entity.pdbx_description
1 polymer ?
#
loop_
_entity_poly.entity_id
_entity_poly.type
_entity_poly.pdbx_seq_one_letter_code
_entity_poly.pdbx_strand_id
1 'polypeptide(L)'
;MELLTVTEKDGTDYKLYELSGGFNAYTLVNVAGKIYDSIKKTNVVLDMANVTELDAAAIGVIMAAHNDAEETGKKLYLLSISNEADRQILATGFKDEFNIISSVTEVA
;
A
#
# COMPACT_ATOMS: atom_id res chain seq x y z
N MET A 1 -4.04 -20.42 -5.20
CA MET A 1 -3.38 -19.12 -4.88
C MET A 1 -4.08 -18.02 -5.64
N GLU A 2 -4.40 -16.94 -4.97
CA GLU A 2 -5.07 -15.83 -5.58
C GLU A 2 -4.09 -14.88 -6.24
N LEU A 3 -4.38 -14.46 -7.47
CA LEU A 3 -3.57 -13.50 -8.19
C LEU A 3 -3.83 -12.09 -7.65
N LEU A 4 -2.91 -11.18 -7.93
CA LEU A 4 -3.06 -9.77 -7.59
C LEU A 4 -3.31 -8.96 -8.86
N THR A 5 -4.43 -8.25 -8.89
CA THR A 5 -4.74 -7.30 -9.95
C THR A 5 -4.39 -5.90 -9.43
N VAL A 6 -3.68 -5.13 -10.25
CA VAL A 6 -3.24 -3.78 -9.90
C VAL A 6 -3.77 -2.81 -10.94
N THR A 7 -4.53 -1.82 -10.50
CA THR A 7 -5.03 -0.74 -11.35
C THR A 7 -4.39 0.57 -10.89
N GLU A 8 -3.86 1.35 -11.83
CA GLU A 8 -3.14 2.59 -11.54
C GLU A 8 -3.98 3.79 -11.93
N LYS A 9 -4.00 4.79 -11.05
CA LYS A 9 -4.69 6.07 -11.32
C LYS A 9 -3.83 7.21 -10.81
N ASP A 10 -3.81 8.32 -11.55
CA ASP A 10 -3.11 9.52 -11.13
C ASP A 10 -4.07 10.50 -10.48
N GLY A 11 -3.71 10.97 -9.28
CA GLY A 11 -4.37 12.09 -8.63
C GLY A 11 -3.55 13.35 -8.80
N THR A 12 -3.99 14.45 -8.18
CA THR A 12 -3.29 15.73 -8.27
C THR A 12 -1.92 15.65 -7.57
N ASP A 13 -1.89 15.09 -6.37
CA ASP A 13 -0.69 15.03 -5.52
C ASP A 13 -0.31 13.62 -5.13
N TYR A 14 -0.80 12.60 -5.86
CA TYR A 14 -0.55 11.20 -5.51
C TYR A 14 -0.70 10.28 -6.71
N LYS A 15 -0.10 9.11 -6.58
CA LYS A 15 -0.31 7.96 -7.47
C LYS A 15 -1.12 6.94 -6.69
N LEU A 16 -2.24 6.47 -7.24
CA LEU A 16 -3.10 5.49 -6.61
C LEU A 16 -2.91 4.13 -7.26
N TYR A 17 -2.71 3.11 -6.44
CA TYR A 17 -2.71 1.72 -6.86
C TYR A 17 -3.88 1.01 -6.19
N GLU A 18 -4.84 0.56 -6.98
CA GLU A 18 -5.94 -0.26 -6.49
C GLU A 18 -5.52 -1.72 -6.55
N LEU A 19 -5.45 -2.36 -5.40
CA LEU A 19 -5.01 -3.75 -5.27
C LEU A 19 -6.22 -4.65 -5.04
N SER A 20 -6.32 -5.74 -5.81
CA SER A 20 -7.41 -6.70 -5.67
C SER A 20 -6.85 -8.11 -5.70
N GLY A 21 -7.19 -8.90 -4.70
CA GLY A 21 -6.74 -10.28 -4.58
C GLY A 21 -5.67 -10.48 -3.54
N GLY A 22 -4.81 -11.45 -3.75
CA GLY A 22 -3.75 -11.81 -2.79
C GLY A 22 -2.51 -10.98 -2.98
N PHE A 23 -2.10 -10.26 -1.94
CA PHE A 23 -0.84 -9.52 -1.90
C PHE A 23 0.11 -10.30 -0.99
N ASN A 24 1.05 -11.00 -1.60
CA ASN A 24 1.88 -11.99 -0.91
C ASN A 24 3.26 -12.13 -1.58
N ALA A 25 4.08 -13.04 -1.06
CA ALA A 25 5.45 -13.28 -1.53
C ALA A 25 5.54 -13.59 -3.03
N TYR A 26 4.49 -14.17 -3.61
CA TYR A 26 4.48 -14.53 -5.04
C TYR A 26 4.00 -13.40 -5.94
N THR A 27 3.10 -12.56 -5.45
CA THR A 27 2.45 -11.51 -6.25
C THR A 27 3.08 -10.14 -6.07
N LEU A 28 3.85 -9.93 -5.00
CA LEU A 28 4.40 -8.60 -4.69
C LEU A 28 5.24 -8.01 -5.82
N VAL A 29 5.86 -8.86 -6.65
CA VAL A 29 6.68 -8.41 -7.80
C VAL A 29 5.86 -7.64 -8.81
N ASN A 30 4.54 -7.85 -8.84
CA ASN A 30 3.65 -7.16 -9.79
C ASN A 30 3.51 -5.68 -9.48
N VAL A 31 3.82 -5.25 -8.27
CA VAL A 31 3.57 -3.87 -7.84
C VAL A 31 4.72 -3.22 -7.07
N ALA A 32 5.59 -4.00 -6.45
CA ALA A 32 6.62 -3.46 -5.54
C ALA A 32 7.52 -2.43 -6.22
N GLY A 33 8.06 -2.76 -7.40
CA GLY A 33 8.92 -1.83 -8.13
C GLY A 33 8.23 -0.53 -8.50
N LYS A 34 6.95 -0.62 -8.88
CA LYS A 34 6.14 0.56 -9.22
C LYS A 34 5.94 1.47 -8.00
N ILE A 35 5.67 0.88 -6.85
CA ILE A 35 5.50 1.62 -5.60
C ILE A 35 6.80 2.34 -5.25
N TYR A 36 7.94 1.63 -5.28
CA TYR A 36 9.24 2.21 -4.94
C TYR A 36 9.62 3.35 -5.88
N ASP A 37 9.36 3.19 -7.19
CA ASP A 37 9.64 4.25 -8.16
C ASP A 37 8.74 5.46 -7.95
N SER A 38 7.46 5.24 -7.71
CA SER A 38 6.47 6.31 -7.53
C SER A 38 6.76 7.14 -6.28
N ILE A 39 7.14 6.48 -5.18
CA ILE A 39 7.32 7.17 -3.90
C ILE A 39 8.50 8.15 -3.92
N LYS A 40 9.40 8.02 -4.87
CA LYS A 40 10.50 8.96 -5.07
C LYS A 40 10.03 10.27 -5.69
N LYS A 41 8.86 10.27 -6.33
CA LYS A 41 8.36 11.39 -7.13
C LYS A 41 7.11 12.03 -6.54
N THR A 42 6.27 11.26 -5.86
CA THR A 42 4.97 11.72 -5.39
C THR A 42 4.52 10.89 -4.19
N ASN A 43 3.45 11.34 -3.55
CA ASN A 43 2.77 10.53 -2.55
C ASN A 43 2.14 9.30 -3.24
N VAL A 44 2.03 8.21 -2.52
CA VAL A 44 1.42 6.98 -3.04
C VAL A 44 0.28 6.55 -2.14
N VAL A 45 -0.82 6.17 -2.76
CA VAL A 45 -1.99 5.62 -2.07
C VAL A 45 -2.18 4.17 -2.52
N LEU A 46 -2.24 3.25 -1.58
CA LEU A 46 -2.58 1.86 -1.84
C LEU A 46 -4.02 1.63 -1.39
N ASP A 47 -4.92 1.41 -2.34
CA ASP A 47 -6.30 1.05 -2.05
C ASP A 47 -6.35 -0.45 -1.79
N MET A 48 -6.64 -0.82 -0.56
CA MET A 48 -6.59 -2.19 -0.08
C MET A 48 -7.96 -2.76 0.26
N ALA A 49 -9.03 -2.12 -0.21
CA ALA A 49 -10.39 -2.57 0.09
C ALA A 49 -10.68 -4.00 -0.38
N ASN A 50 -10.06 -4.40 -1.48
CA ASN A 50 -10.27 -5.71 -2.10
C ASN A 50 -9.09 -6.66 -1.94
N VAL A 51 -8.17 -6.38 -1.00
CA VAL A 51 -7.09 -7.30 -0.68
C VAL A 51 -7.66 -8.43 0.17
N THR A 52 -7.52 -9.66 -0.32
CA THR A 52 -8.06 -10.86 0.33
C THR A 52 -7.03 -11.64 1.12
N GLU A 53 -5.73 -11.36 0.88
CA GLU A 53 -4.63 -11.99 1.58
C GLU A 53 -3.49 -10.98 1.68
N LEU A 54 -2.86 -10.92 2.84
CA LEU A 54 -1.70 -10.06 3.07
C LEU A 54 -0.72 -10.82 3.96
N ASP A 55 0.43 -11.19 3.42
CA ASP A 55 1.43 -11.94 4.19
C ASP A 55 2.59 -11.04 4.66
N ALA A 56 3.52 -11.64 5.38
CA ALA A 56 4.66 -10.91 5.94
C ALA A 56 5.54 -10.27 4.85
N ALA A 57 5.69 -10.94 3.70
CA ALA A 57 6.49 -10.40 2.60
C ALA A 57 5.85 -9.16 2.00
N ALA A 58 4.52 -9.17 1.81
CA ALA A 58 3.79 -8.00 1.32
C ALA A 58 3.82 -6.85 2.33
N ILE A 59 3.67 -7.16 3.61
CA ILE A 59 3.80 -6.16 4.68
C ILE A 59 5.20 -5.54 4.63
N GLY A 60 6.23 -6.35 4.36
CA GLY A 60 7.60 -5.85 4.20
C GLY A 60 7.72 -4.80 3.09
N VAL A 61 7.03 -5.00 1.97
CA VAL A 61 6.97 -4.01 0.87
C VAL A 61 6.33 -2.72 1.35
N ILE A 62 5.21 -2.82 2.06
CA ILE A 62 4.51 -1.64 2.60
C ILE A 62 5.41 -0.87 3.56
N MET A 63 6.09 -1.56 4.47
CA MET A 63 6.98 -0.95 5.44
C MET A 63 8.17 -0.27 4.77
N ALA A 64 8.80 -0.94 3.80
CA ALA A 64 9.93 -0.38 3.06
C ALA A 64 9.52 0.88 2.30
N ALA A 65 8.35 0.84 1.64
CA ALA A 65 7.85 1.98 0.90
C ALA A 65 7.50 3.15 1.85
N HIS A 66 6.93 2.84 3.02
CA HIS A 66 6.64 3.86 4.02
C HIS A 66 7.92 4.57 4.48
N ASN A 67 8.97 3.80 4.78
CA ASN A 67 10.24 4.36 5.20
C ASN A 67 10.90 5.18 4.09
N ASP A 68 10.87 4.69 2.85
CA ASP A 68 11.41 5.41 1.69
C ASP A 68 10.67 6.73 1.48
N ALA A 69 9.35 6.74 1.67
CA ALA A 69 8.55 7.96 1.57
C ALA A 69 9.01 9.00 2.59
N GLU A 70 9.16 8.60 3.84
CA GLU A 70 9.60 9.48 4.91
C GLU A 70 10.96 10.12 4.58
N GLU A 71 11.89 9.33 4.03
CA GLU A 71 13.22 9.81 3.67
C GLU A 71 13.19 10.83 2.53
N THR A 72 12.22 10.75 1.63
CA THR A 72 12.11 11.64 0.47
C THR A 72 11.12 12.78 0.66
N GLY A 73 10.53 12.90 1.86
CA GLY A 73 9.53 13.94 2.14
C GLY A 73 8.18 13.65 1.52
N LYS A 74 7.92 12.39 1.16
CA LYS A 74 6.63 11.94 0.63
C LYS A 74 5.92 11.11 1.68
N LYS A 75 4.70 10.68 1.35
CA LYS A 75 3.91 9.82 2.23
C LYS A 75 3.30 8.66 1.47
N LEU A 76 3.30 7.50 2.12
CA LEU A 76 2.54 6.34 1.70
C LEU A 76 1.27 6.29 2.53
N TYR A 77 0.13 6.19 1.84
CA TYR A 77 -1.19 6.07 2.49
C TYR A 77 -1.78 4.70 2.20
N LEU A 78 -2.46 4.14 3.18
CA LEU A 78 -3.26 2.91 3.02
C LEU A 78 -4.73 3.31 3.06
N LEU A 79 -5.44 3.06 1.97
CA LEU A 79 -6.83 3.48 1.79
C LEU A 79 -7.76 2.27 1.95
N SER A 80 -8.78 2.42 2.79
CA SER A 80 -9.89 1.46 2.91
C SER A 80 -9.42 0.03 3.15
N ILE A 81 -8.59 -0.17 4.19
CA ILE A 81 -8.00 -1.47 4.47
C ILE A 81 -9.10 -2.52 4.69
N SER A 82 -9.03 -3.65 3.94
CA SER A 82 -9.93 -4.77 4.12
C SER A 82 -9.78 -5.38 5.52
N ASN A 83 -10.79 -6.10 5.99
CA ASN A 83 -10.73 -6.76 7.30
C ASN A 83 -9.54 -7.72 7.41
N GLU A 84 -9.26 -8.46 6.35
CA GLU A 84 -8.13 -9.40 6.33
C GLU A 84 -6.81 -8.66 6.42
N ALA A 85 -6.62 -7.62 5.60
CA ALA A 85 -5.40 -6.83 5.63
C ALA A 85 -5.21 -6.13 6.98
N ASP A 86 -6.29 -5.59 7.55
CA ASP A 86 -6.26 -4.92 8.86
C ASP A 86 -5.79 -5.87 9.95
N ARG A 87 -6.31 -7.10 9.95
CA ARG A 87 -5.91 -8.11 10.94
C ARG A 87 -4.42 -8.39 10.87
N GLN A 88 -3.87 -8.54 9.66
CA GLN A 88 -2.45 -8.80 9.46
C GLN A 88 -1.59 -7.61 9.87
N ILE A 89 -2.02 -6.39 9.54
CA ILE A 89 -1.31 -5.17 9.91
C ILE A 89 -1.32 -4.99 11.44
N LEU A 90 -2.47 -5.21 12.09
CA LEU A 90 -2.57 -5.15 13.55
C LEU A 90 -1.61 -6.14 14.22
N ALA A 91 -1.46 -7.33 13.66
CA ALA A 91 -0.60 -8.37 14.21
C ALA A 91 0.88 -7.97 14.21
N THR A 92 1.29 -7.02 13.36
CA THR A 92 2.68 -6.53 13.34
C THR A 92 3.03 -5.68 14.54
N GLY A 93 2.04 -5.06 15.19
CA GLY A 93 2.26 -4.06 16.22
C GLY A 93 2.64 -2.68 15.68
N PHE A 94 2.71 -2.49 14.38
CA PHE A 94 3.16 -1.24 13.75
C PHE A 94 2.05 -0.46 13.05
N LYS A 95 0.79 -0.82 13.26
CA LYS A 95 -0.33 -0.17 12.55
C LYS A 95 -0.32 1.37 12.72
N ASP A 96 0.04 1.84 13.91
CA ASP A 96 0.05 3.28 14.20
C ASP A 96 1.14 4.04 13.45
N GLU A 97 2.12 3.35 12.89
CA GLU A 97 3.17 3.96 12.07
C GLU A 97 2.65 4.33 10.68
N PHE A 98 1.59 3.68 10.21
CA PHE A 98 1.08 3.89 8.85
C PHE A 98 0.07 5.02 8.79
N ASN A 99 0.00 5.67 7.61
CA ASN A 99 -0.98 6.71 7.32
C ASN A 99 -2.22 6.04 6.74
N ILE A 100 -3.21 5.76 7.57
CA ILE A 100 -4.44 5.07 7.15
C ILE A 100 -5.52 6.11 6.90
N ILE A 101 -6.12 6.06 5.71
CA ILE A 101 -7.15 7.01 5.29
C ILE A 101 -8.39 6.28 4.79
N SER A 102 -9.53 6.95 4.82
CA SER A 102 -10.81 6.44 4.31
C SER A 102 -11.23 7.11 3.01
N SER A 103 -10.53 8.16 2.59
CA SER A 103 -10.80 8.87 1.34
C SER A 103 -9.53 9.54 0.84
N VAL A 104 -9.37 9.60 -0.50
CA VAL A 104 -8.23 10.30 -1.13
C VAL A 104 -8.22 11.80 -0.83
N THR A 105 -9.33 12.35 -0.36
CA THR A 105 -9.37 13.74 0.08
C THR A 105 -8.51 14.01 1.30
N GLU A 106 -8.09 12.96 2.00
CA GLU A 106 -7.21 13.05 3.18
C GLU A 106 -5.73 13.11 2.82
N VAL A 107 -5.39 12.95 1.55
CA VAL A 107 -4.00 13.08 1.09
C VAL A 107 -3.60 14.55 1.18
N ALA A 108 -2.54 14.82 1.93
CA ALA A 108 -2.07 16.18 2.17
C ALA A 108 -0.82 16.48 1.34
#